data_79f3ed04dbe8bbd32ceee3b223a2c60c
#
_entry.id   79f3ed04dbe8bbd32ceee3b223a2c60c
#
_cell.length_a   1.000
_cell.length_b   1.000
_cell.length_c   1.000
_cell.angle_alpha   90.00
_cell.angle_beta   90.00
_cell.angle_gamma   90.00
#
_symmetry.space_group_name_H-M   'P 1'
#
loop_
_entity.id
_entity.type
_entity.pdbx_description
1 polymer ?
#
loop_
_entity_poly.entity_id
_entity_poly.type
_entity_poly.pdbx_seq_one_letter_code
_entity_poly.pdbx_strand_id
1 'polypeptide(L)'
;MSAKVVKFSDDARERMLNGVNILADAVKVTLGPKGRNVVLDKSFGAPRITKDGVSVAKEIELQDKFENMGAQMVKEVASKTADVAGDGTTTATVLAQAILREGHKAIAAGMNPMDLKRGIDAAVADATSELSKMSKPCNDNKAIGQVAT
;
A
#
# COMPACT_ATOMS: atom_id res chain seq x y z
N MET A 1 28.15 12.28 -9.70
CA MET A 1 26.71 11.95 -9.87
C MET A 1 26.62 10.59 -10.54
N SER A 2 25.86 9.65 -9.97
CA SER A 2 25.61 8.35 -10.61
C SER A 2 24.83 8.54 -11.91
N ALA A 3 25.20 7.83 -12.98
CA ALA A 3 24.47 7.85 -14.24
C ALA A 3 23.01 7.41 -14.02
N LYS A 4 22.07 8.11 -14.66
CA LYS A 4 20.66 7.76 -14.62
C LYS A 4 20.36 6.68 -15.64
N VAL A 5 19.66 5.62 -15.24
CA VAL A 5 19.13 4.61 -16.15
C VAL A 5 17.72 5.04 -16.55
N VAL A 6 17.46 5.06 -17.85
CA VAL A 6 16.13 5.39 -18.40
C VAL A 6 15.54 4.11 -18.98
N LYS A 7 14.31 3.80 -18.60
CA LYS A 7 13.52 2.69 -19.12
C LYS A 7 12.17 3.19 -19.63
N PHE A 8 11.66 2.55 -20.67
CA PHE A 8 10.43 2.98 -21.32
C PHE A 8 9.41 1.85 -21.36
N SER A 9 8.13 2.25 -21.54
CA SER A 9 7.04 1.34 -21.87
C SER A 9 6.79 0.25 -20.83
N ASP A 10 6.52 -0.95 -21.31
CA ASP A 10 5.99 -2.06 -20.50
C ASP A 10 7.02 -2.64 -19.53
N ASP A 11 8.31 -2.71 -19.92
CA ASP A 11 9.37 -3.19 -19.01
C ASP A 11 9.47 -2.34 -17.72
N ALA A 12 9.35 -1.03 -17.84
CA ALA A 12 9.39 -0.14 -16.68
C ALA A 12 8.15 -0.35 -15.78
N ARG A 13 6.96 -0.44 -16.38
CA ARG A 13 5.70 -0.65 -15.65
C ARG A 13 5.65 -2.00 -14.95
N GLU A 14 6.08 -3.05 -15.65
CA GLU A 14 6.09 -4.41 -15.09
C GLU A 14 7.03 -4.51 -13.89
N ARG A 15 8.24 -3.95 -13.98
CA ARG A 15 9.17 -3.92 -12.84
C ARG A 15 8.62 -3.13 -11.66
N MET A 16 8.05 -1.94 -11.92
CA MET A 16 7.43 -1.15 -10.86
C MET A 16 6.27 -1.92 -10.20
N LEU A 17 5.41 -2.58 -11.00
CA LEU A 17 4.32 -3.40 -10.47
C LEU A 17 4.84 -4.60 -9.67
N ASN A 18 5.95 -5.21 -10.08
CA ASN A 18 6.58 -6.27 -9.31
C ASN A 18 7.04 -5.76 -7.94
N GLY A 19 7.67 -4.60 -7.87
CA GLY A 19 8.04 -3.96 -6.61
C GLY A 19 6.85 -3.66 -5.70
N VAL A 20 5.74 -3.18 -6.28
CA VAL A 20 4.47 -3.01 -5.57
C VAL A 20 3.98 -4.34 -4.99
N ASN A 21 4.02 -5.41 -5.78
CA ASN A 21 3.57 -6.73 -5.34
C ASN A 21 4.45 -7.28 -4.20
N ILE A 22 5.76 -7.20 -4.32
CA ILE A 22 6.69 -7.69 -3.29
C ILE A 22 6.41 -7.00 -1.95
N LEU A 23 6.29 -5.67 -1.94
CA LEU A 23 6.02 -4.93 -0.71
C LEU A 23 4.63 -5.24 -0.15
N ALA A 24 3.60 -5.18 -1.00
CA ALA A 24 2.23 -5.40 -0.56
C ALA A 24 2.00 -6.82 -0.05
N ASP A 25 2.59 -7.82 -0.68
CA ASP A 25 2.47 -9.22 -0.24
C ASP A 25 3.19 -9.44 1.10
N ALA A 26 4.33 -8.80 1.34
CA ALA A 26 5.01 -8.84 2.64
C ALA A 26 4.18 -8.18 3.75
N VAL A 27 3.51 -7.05 3.47
CA VAL A 27 2.65 -6.35 4.43
C VAL A 27 1.34 -7.11 4.66
N LYS A 28 0.77 -7.69 3.60
CA LYS A 28 -0.52 -8.40 3.64
C LYS A 28 -0.56 -9.58 4.62
N VAL A 29 0.57 -10.23 4.89
CA VAL A 29 0.62 -11.36 5.86
C VAL A 29 0.29 -10.92 7.28
N THR A 30 0.33 -9.64 7.59
CA THR A 30 -0.03 -9.09 8.91
C THR A 30 -1.53 -8.81 9.06
N LEU A 31 -2.33 -8.92 7.99
CA LEU A 31 -3.73 -8.47 7.95
C LEU A 31 -4.68 -9.45 8.63
N GLY A 32 -5.57 -8.87 9.44
CA GLY A 32 -6.75 -9.54 9.99
C GLY A 32 -6.49 -10.56 11.11
N PRO A 33 -7.51 -11.35 11.48
CA PRO A 33 -7.43 -12.28 12.63
C PRO A 33 -6.40 -13.38 12.45
N LYS A 34 -6.10 -13.76 11.21
CA LYS A 34 -5.06 -14.74 10.86
C LYS A 34 -3.70 -14.09 10.56
N GLY A 35 -3.58 -12.77 10.80
CA GLY A 35 -2.34 -12.04 10.59
C GLY A 35 -1.19 -12.62 11.39
N ARG A 36 -0.02 -12.70 10.75
CA ARG A 36 1.20 -13.26 11.32
C ARG A 36 2.22 -12.20 11.63
N ASN A 37 3.13 -12.50 12.55
CA ASN A 37 4.30 -11.67 12.78
C ASN A 37 5.26 -11.78 11.60
N VAL A 38 5.88 -10.66 11.27
CA VAL A 38 7.00 -10.58 10.34
C VAL A 38 8.27 -10.39 11.13
N VAL A 39 9.31 -11.11 10.78
CA VAL A 39 10.65 -10.97 11.34
C VAL A 39 11.47 -10.13 10.39
N LEU A 40 11.94 -8.99 10.86
CA LEU A 40 12.77 -8.04 10.09
C LEU A 40 14.22 -8.18 10.57
N ASP A 41 15.11 -8.46 9.63
CA ASP A 41 16.54 -8.45 9.88
C ASP A 41 17.02 -7.00 10.13
N LYS A 42 18.00 -6.85 10.99
CA LYS A 42 18.64 -5.56 11.27
C LYS A 42 20.14 -5.68 11.12
N SER A 43 20.73 -4.68 10.50
CA SER A 43 22.20 -4.59 10.35
C SER A 43 22.95 -4.63 11.67
N PHE A 44 22.31 -4.17 12.76
CA PHE A 44 22.85 -4.21 14.12
C PHE A 44 21.76 -4.56 15.13
N GLY A 45 22.05 -5.53 16.01
CA GLY A 45 21.16 -5.96 17.08
C GLY A 45 20.29 -7.15 16.72
N ALA A 46 19.31 -7.46 17.58
CA ALA A 46 18.40 -8.57 17.39
C ALA A 46 17.35 -8.26 16.29
N PRO A 47 16.88 -9.28 15.55
CA PRO A 47 15.78 -9.13 14.59
C PRO A 47 14.55 -8.51 15.26
N ARG A 48 13.86 -7.63 14.54
CA ARG A 48 12.60 -7.04 15.01
C ARG A 48 11.42 -7.90 14.59
N ILE A 49 10.57 -8.26 15.54
CA ILE A 49 9.32 -8.97 15.29
C ILE A 49 8.19 -7.97 15.38
N THR A 50 7.33 -7.89 14.35
CA THR A 50 6.21 -6.95 14.31
C THR A 50 5.02 -7.50 13.54
N LYS A 51 3.81 -7.03 13.87
CA LYS A 51 2.58 -7.17 13.07
C LYS A 51 2.18 -5.86 12.40
N ASP A 52 2.87 -4.77 12.69
CA ASP A 52 2.54 -3.47 12.14
C ASP A 52 2.95 -3.36 10.68
N GLY A 53 1.96 -3.21 9.81
CA GLY A 53 2.15 -3.15 8.36
C GLY A 53 3.01 -1.98 7.90
N VAL A 54 2.90 -0.81 8.53
CA VAL A 54 3.72 0.35 8.16
C VAL A 54 5.19 0.15 8.57
N SER A 55 5.44 -0.50 9.70
CA SER A 55 6.80 -0.85 10.11
C SER A 55 7.43 -1.84 9.14
N VAL A 56 6.68 -2.85 8.68
CA VAL A 56 7.15 -3.80 7.67
C VAL A 56 7.44 -3.06 6.36
N ALA A 57 6.51 -2.22 5.89
CA ALA A 57 6.69 -1.48 4.64
C ALA A 57 7.94 -0.60 4.65
N LYS A 58 8.23 0.07 5.76
CA LYS A 58 9.38 0.99 5.89
C LYS A 58 10.74 0.29 5.78
N GLU A 59 10.84 -0.98 6.17
CA GLU A 59 12.10 -1.73 6.13
C GLU A 59 12.38 -2.39 4.78
N ILE A 60 11.39 -2.46 3.89
CA ILE A 60 11.57 -3.14 2.58
C ILE A 60 12.34 -2.22 1.62
N GLU A 61 13.49 -2.70 1.18
CA GLU A 61 14.29 -2.11 0.10
C GLU A 61 14.66 -3.19 -0.91
N LEU A 62 14.50 -2.89 -2.20
CA LEU A 62 14.73 -3.83 -3.28
C LEU A 62 15.99 -3.45 -4.07
N GLN A 63 16.72 -4.45 -4.54
CA GLN A 63 17.98 -4.26 -5.28
C GLN A 63 17.76 -3.63 -6.66
N ASP A 64 16.72 -4.07 -7.39
CA ASP A 64 16.37 -3.45 -8.66
C ASP A 64 15.77 -2.06 -8.42
N LYS A 65 16.35 -1.04 -9.08
CA LYS A 65 15.93 0.36 -8.88
C LYS A 65 14.49 0.63 -9.29
N PHE A 66 13.99 -0.04 -10.33
CA PHE A 66 12.62 0.16 -10.81
C PHE A 66 11.60 -0.56 -9.91
N GLU A 67 11.93 -1.77 -9.46
CA GLU A 67 11.13 -2.45 -8.44
C GLU A 67 11.09 -1.65 -7.16
N ASN A 68 12.25 -1.13 -6.71
CA ASN A 68 12.32 -0.29 -5.53
C ASN A 68 11.49 1.00 -5.65
N MET A 69 11.43 1.62 -6.84
CA MET A 69 10.56 2.76 -7.09
C MET A 69 9.08 2.40 -6.87
N GLY A 70 8.63 1.25 -7.39
CA GLY A 70 7.26 0.75 -7.17
C GLY A 70 6.99 0.49 -5.68
N ALA A 71 7.91 -0.15 -4.98
CA ALA A 71 7.82 -0.37 -3.54
C ALA A 71 7.74 0.96 -2.76
N GLN A 72 8.56 1.95 -3.10
CA GLN A 72 8.54 3.27 -2.46
C GLN A 72 7.21 4.00 -2.63
N MET A 73 6.54 3.90 -3.78
CA MET A 73 5.21 4.49 -3.99
C MET A 73 4.17 3.91 -3.03
N VAL A 74 4.17 2.60 -2.82
CA VAL A 74 3.25 1.95 -1.86
C VAL A 74 3.64 2.22 -0.41
N LYS A 75 4.94 2.32 -0.12
CA LYS A 75 5.44 2.75 1.18
C LYS A 75 4.91 4.14 1.55
N GLU A 76 4.84 5.05 0.59
CA GLU A 76 4.27 6.38 0.78
C GLU A 76 2.77 6.33 1.08
N VAL A 77 2.01 5.44 0.41
CA VAL A 77 0.59 5.21 0.71
C VAL A 77 0.40 4.77 2.16
N ALA A 78 1.18 3.78 2.62
CA ALA A 78 1.11 3.31 4.00
C ALA A 78 1.46 4.42 5.01
N SER A 79 2.50 5.20 4.74
CA SER A 79 2.94 6.30 5.61
C SER A 79 1.89 7.41 5.69
N LYS A 80 1.36 7.86 4.55
CA LYS A 80 0.27 8.86 4.52
C LYS A 80 -0.98 8.38 5.26
N THR A 81 -1.34 7.11 5.14
CA THR A 81 -2.48 6.56 5.86
C THR A 81 -2.23 6.59 7.36
N ALA A 82 -1.02 6.25 7.82
CA ALA A 82 -0.63 6.36 9.22
C ALA A 82 -0.72 7.78 9.74
N ASP A 83 -0.24 8.76 8.97
CA ASP A 83 -0.21 10.17 9.36
C ASP A 83 -1.62 10.79 9.46
N VAL A 84 -2.54 10.41 8.56
CA VAL A 84 -3.88 10.99 8.48
C VAL A 84 -4.88 10.26 9.37
N ALA A 85 -4.87 8.94 9.39
CA ALA A 85 -5.88 8.11 10.07
C ALA A 85 -5.32 7.37 11.30
N GLY A 86 -4.02 7.17 11.40
CA GLY A 86 -3.39 6.42 12.49
C GLY A 86 -3.61 4.90 12.43
N ASP A 87 -4.46 4.42 11.52
CA ASP A 87 -4.80 3.01 11.34
C ASP A 87 -5.13 2.69 9.88
N GLY A 88 -5.32 1.41 9.54
CA GLY A 88 -5.69 0.97 8.20
C GLY A 88 -4.54 0.95 7.19
N THR A 89 -3.30 1.04 7.61
CA THR A 89 -2.11 1.08 6.73
C THR A 89 -1.98 -0.16 5.87
N THR A 90 -2.22 -1.35 6.44
CA THR A 90 -2.21 -2.63 5.72
C THR A 90 -3.34 -2.69 4.70
N THR A 91 -4.55 -2.26 5.08
CA THR A 91 -5.72 -2.21 4.17
C THR A 91 -5.45 -1.27 3.00
N ALA A 92 -4.92 -0.07 3.25
CA ALA A 92 -4.56 0.89 2.21
C ALA A 92 -3.50 0.32 1.25
N THR A 93 -2.50 -0.39 1.76
CA THR A 93 -1.47 -1.07 0.96
C THR A 93 -2.08 -2.14 0.04
N VAL A 94 -2.97 -2.97 0.56
CA VAL A 94 -3.65 -4.02 -0.21
C VAL A 94 -4.57 -3.42 -1.28
N LEU A 95 -5.29 -2.36 -0.96
CA LEU A 95 -6.13 -1.64 -1.94
C LEU A 95 -5.28 -1.00 -3.04
N ALA A 96 -4.18 -0.35 -2.69
CA ALA A 96 -3.26 0.23 -3.67
C ALA A 96 -2.71 -0.84 -4.63
N GLN A 97 -2.30 -2.01 -4.11
CA GLN A 97 -1.88 -3.14 -4.94
C GLN A 97 -3.00 -3.58 -5.90
N ALA A 98 -4.21 -3.76 -5.40
CA ALA A 98 -5.35 -4.21 -6.22
C ALA A 98 -5.67 -3.22 -7.34
N ILE A 99 -5.73 -1.93 -7.03
CA ILE A 99 -5.99 -0.86 -8.00
C ILE A 99 -4.90 -0.83 -9.08
N LEU A 100 -3.63 -0.90 -8.68
CA LEU A 100 -2.51 -0.89 -9.63
C LEU A 100 -2.48 -2.13 -10.51
N ARG A 101 -2.75 -3.32 -9.97
CA ARG A 101 -2.80 -4.57 -10.75
C ARG A 101 -3.91 -4.56 -11.79
N GLU A 102 -5.11 -4.18 -11.40
CA GLU A 102 -6.26 -4.13 -12.33
C GLU A 102 -6.10 -2.98 -13.33
N GLY A 103 -5.61 -1.83 -12.89
CA GLY A 103 -5.28 -0.71 -13.77
C GLY A 103 -4.21 -1.06 -14.81
N HIS A 104 -3.17 -1.79 -14.41
CA HIS A 104 -2.14 -2.26 -15.34
C HIS A 104 -2.72 -3.19 -16.42
N LYS A 105 -3.59 -4.14 -16.05
CA LYS A 105 -4.28 -5.00 -17.00
C LYS A 105 -5.13 -4.21 -17.99
N ALA A 106 -5.86 -3.22 -17.52
CA ALA A 106 -6.69 -2.37 -18.36
C ALA A 106 -5.85 -1.57 -19.37
N ILE A 107 -4.71 -1.01 -18.95
CA ILE A 107 -3.79 -0.30 -19.82
C ILE A 107 -3.15 -1.24 -20.84
N ALA A 108 -2.74 -2.44 -20.42
CA ALA A 108 -2.19 -3.45 -21.32
C ALA A 108 -3.22 -3.91 -22.37
N ALA A 109 -4.51 -3.88 -22.03
CA ALA A 109 -5.60 -4.14 -22.96
C ALA A 109 -5.96 -2.93 -23.88
N GLY A 110 -5.20 -1.83 -23.79
CA GLY A 110 -5.36 -0.67 -24.67
C GLY A 110 -6.27 0.44 -24.13
N MET A 111 -6.67 0.38 -22.85
CA MET A 111 -7.45 1.46 -22.23
C MET A 111 -6.60 2.73 -22.11
N ASN A 112 -7.22 3.89 -22.37
CA ASN A 112 -6.55 5.17 -22.16
C ASN A 112 -6.30 5.43 -20.66
N PRO A 113 -5.03 5.69 -20.25
CA PRO A 113 -4.71 5.91 -18.83
C PRO A 113 -5.45 7.08 -18.19
N MET A 114 -5.77 8.13 -18.95
CA MET A 114 -6.50 9.29 -18.43
C MET A 114 -7.96 8.98 -18.18
N ASP A 115 -8.57 8.12 -19.01
CA ASP A 115 -9.94 7.65 -18.80
C ASP A 115 -10.02 6.73 -17.60
N LEU A 116 -9.04 5.83 -17.47
CA LEU A 116 -8.92 4.98 -16.28
C LEU A 116 -8.79 5.83 -15.00
N LYS A 117 -7.94 6.85 -15.02
CA LYS A 117 -7.80 7.78 -13.87
C LYS A 117 -9.12 8.44 -13.53
N ARG A 118 -9.85 8.97 -14.50
CA ARG A 118 -11.17 9.61 -14.27
C ARG A 118 -12.16 8.63 -13.63
N GLY A 119 -12.17 7.38 -14.09
CA GLY A 119 -13.00 6.33 -13.50
C GLY A 119 -12.63 6.02 -12.05
N ILE A 120 -11.35 5.93 -11.75
CA ILE A 120 -10.86 5.73 -10.38
C ILE A 120 -11.26 6.91 -9.48
N ASP A 121 -11.05 8.15 -9.93
CA ASP A 121 -11.39 9.35 -9.17
C ASP A 121 -12.90 9.41 -8.84
N ALA A 122 -13.76 9.08 -9.81
CA ALA A 122 -15.20 9.03 -9.59
C ALA A 122 -15.58 7.92 -8.58
N ALA A 123 -15.05 6.72 -8.75
CA ALA A 123 -15.31 5.60 -7.84
C ALA A 123 -14.85 5.90 -6.41
N VAL A 124 -13.72 6.57 -6.24
CA VAL A 124 -13.22 6.99 -4.92
C VAL A 124 -14.14 8.04 -4.30
N ALA A 125 -14.63 9.00 -5.08
CA ALA A 125 -15.55 10.03 -4.58
C ALA A 125 -16.87 9.38 -4.09
N ASP A 126 -17.43 8.47 -4.85
CA ASP A 126 -18.66 7.75 -4.48
C ASP A 126 -18.44 6.88 -3.24
N ALA A 127 -17.37 6.08 -3.22
CA ALA A 127 -17.05 5.22 -2.09
C ALA A 127 -16.83 6.01 -0.80
N THR A 128 -16.10 7.13 -0.84
CA THR A 128 -15.88 7.99 0.35
C THR A 128 -17.16 8.64 0.83
N SER A 129 -18.05 9.05 -0.09
CA SER A 129 -19.37 9.58 0.25
C SER A 129 -20.21 8.53 1.02
N GLU A 130 -20.27 7.30 0.52
CA GLU A 130 -21.02 6.23 1.19
C GLU A 130 -20.40 5.82 2.53
N LEU A 131 -19.08 5.71 2.61
CA LEU A 131 -18.40 5.42 3.87
C LEU A 131 -18.65 6.50 4.93
N SER A 132 -18.71 7.77 4.53
CA SER A 132 -19.05 8.87 5.44
C SER A 132 -20.46 8.75 6.02
N LYS A 133 -21.43 8.25 5.24
CA LYS A 133 -22.81 8.00 5.73
C LYS A 133 -22.88 6.79 6.69
N MET A 134 -22.00 5.82 6.50
CA MET A 134 -21.93 4.62 7.33
C MET A 134 -21.14 4.83 8.63
N SER A 135 -20.24 5.80 8.65
CA SER A 135 -19.38 6.06 9.80
C SER A 135 -20.19 6.52 11.02
N LYS A 136 -19.78 6.06 12.20
CA LYS A 136 -20.37 6.48 13.48
C LYS A 136 -19.29 7.18 14.30
N PRO A 137 -19.58 8.38 14.87
CA PRO A 137 -18.63 9.04 15.74
C PRO A 137 -18.41 8.24 17.02
N CYS A 138 -17.15 8.10 17.41
CA CYS A 138 -16.72 7.41 18.62
C CYS A 138 -16.29 8.45 19.66
N ASN A 139 -17.25 9.01 20.43
CA ASN A 139 -17.04 10.20 21.26
C ASN A 139 -16.96 9.88 22.77
N ASP A 140 -17.22 8.65 23.18
CA ASP A 140 -17.16 8.27 24.59
C ASP A 140 -16.11 7.19 24.87
N ASN A 141 -15.61 7.15 26.12
CA ASN A 141 -14.58 6.22 26.54
C ASN A 141 -15.02 4.74 26.43
N LYS A 142 -16.31 4.47 26.55
CA LYS A 142 -16.85 3.11 26.41
C LYS A 142 -16.80 2.65 24.96
N ALA A 143 -17.20 3.50 24.03
CA ALA A 143 -17.10 3.22 22.59
C ALA A 143 -15.65 3.08 22.15
N ILE A 144 -14.74 3.93 22.63
CA ILE A 144 -13.29 3.81 22.38
C ILE A 144 -12.77 2.47 22.89
N GLY A 145 -13.13 2.06 24.10
CA GLY A 145 -12.76 0.76 24.66
C GLY A 145 -13.28 -0.42 23.83
N GLN A 146 -14.50 -0.34 23.30
CA GLN A 146 -15.08 -1.37 22.43
C GLN A 146 -14.38 -1.50 21.08
N VAL A 147 -13.86 -0.40 20.52
CA VAL A 147 -13.09 -0.42 19.28
C VAL A 147 -11.69 -0.98 19.51
N ALA A 148 -11.12 -0.77 20.70
CA ALA A 148 -9.77 -1.20 21.05
C ALA A 148 -9.66 -2.68 21.46
N THR A 149 -10.79 -3.37 21.66
CA THR A 149 -10.85 -4.77 22.09
C THR A 149 -11.07 -5.71 20.91
#